data_58f45e63bf9a96df262054805d734058
#
_entry.id   58f45e63bf9a96df262054805d734058
#
_cell.length_a   1.000
_cell.length_b   1.000
_cell.length_c   1.000
_cell.angle_alpha   90.00
_cell.angle_beta   90.00
_cell.angle_gamma   90.00
#
_symmetry.space_group_name_H-M   'P 1'
#
loop_
_entity.id
_entity.type
_entity.pdbx_description
1 polymer ?
#
loop_
_entity_poly.entity_id
_entity_poly.type
_entity_poly.pdbx_seq_one_letter_code
_entity_poly.pdbx_strand_id
1 'polypeptide(L)'
;MLNDKLIGIDVGTTSVKAAVLDSSGTVHSSFVESYLTERTGDTIVEQNPEDWVRLIDKALSSLELDQVAAIGLCSQVNTHVFVDADGNALCPAILWKDRRASGEAAALDAQITVAQKVAWWGAPMPIDASHAISRMAWVAKYRPDIWDKTRWVMLPKDYCILKLTGKVSTDPLSNIGLVDKDLNYLPEVLALVPGAAERMAPLVAITDIAGYVKQGPLRGTPIVSGTMDAWAGLVGTGGAKEHSSIYLSGTSEILGISSTKVVPTPGAIVFPVSHGLRVHAAPTQNGGDAKLWFTQVSGLTMKKMSALVAENARSAATPLFLPQLEGERAPHWDPDLRGAFLGVSRQTRLPDFARA
;
A
#
# COMPACT_ATOMS: atom_id res chain seq x y z
N MET A 1 -8.49 8.32 -35.93
CA MET A 1 -7.21 7.95 -35.29
C MET A 1 -7.57 7.00 -34.16
N LEU A 2 -6.87 5.89 -33.98
CA LEU A 2 -7.10 4.98 -32.86
C LEU A 2 -6.64 5.67 -31.58
N ASN A 3 -7.47 5.59 -30.52
CA ASN A 3 -7.04 6.02 -29.20
C ASN A 3 -5.94 5.07 -28.73
N ASP A 4 -4.73 5.56 -28.56
CA ASP A 4 -3.54 4.77 -28.23
C ASP A 4 -2.86 5.21 -26.92
N LYS A 5 -3.38 6.27 -26.29
CA LYS A 5 -2.87 6.76 -25.01
C LYS A 5 -3.60 6.13 -23.84
N LEU A 6 -2.90 5.94 -22.76
CA LEU A 6 -3.40 5.43 -21.49
C LEU A 6 -3.12 6.46 -20.40
N ILE A 7 -3.99 6.50 -19.40
CA ILE A 7 -3.71 7.23 -18.15
C ILE A 7 -3.40 6.22 -17.06
N GLY A 8 -2.24 6.34 -16.44
CA GLY A 8 -1.92 5.66 -15.18
C GLY A 8 -2.09 6.62 -14.00
N ILE A 9 -2.80 6.18 -12.95
CA ILE A 9 -3.00 6.94 -11.70
C ILE A 9 -2.53 6.11 -10.52
N ASP A 10 -1.66 6.67 -9.70
CA ASP A 10 -1.17 6.09 -8.44
C ASP A 10 -1.67 6.93 -7.25
N VAL A 11 -2.52 6.33 -6.42
CA VAL A 11 -2.95 6.88 -5.13
C VAL A 11 -2.00 6.36 -4.04
N GLY A 12 -0.80 6.93 -4.00
CA GLY A 12 0.27 6.50 -3.07
C GLY A 12 0.07 7.02 -1.65
N THR A 13 0.96 6.69 -0.72
CA THR A 13 0.84 7.11 0.69
C THR A 13 0.96 8.62 0.89
N THR A 14 1.70 9.33 0.04
CA THR A 14 2.04 10.76 0.24
C THR A 14 1.52 11.68 -0.84
N SER A 15 1.14 11.14 -1.99
CA SER A 15 0.74 11.93 -3.16
C SER A 15 -0.10 11.12 -4.12
N VAL A 16 -0.95 11.81 -4.89
CA VAL A 16 -1.51 11.29 -6.13
C VAL A 16 -0.54 11.63 -7.26
N LYS A 17 -0.22 10.62 -8.07
CA LYS A 17 0.54 10.76 -9.30
C LYS A 17 -0.32 10.31 -10.46
N ALA A 18 -0.22 10.99 -11.58
CA ALA A 18 -0.88 10.58 -12.81
C ALA A 18 0.00 10.88 -14.01
N ALA A 19 -0.09 10.05 -15.04
CA ALA A 19 0.63 10.28 -16.29
C ALA A 19 -0.18 9.78 -17.48
N VAL A 20 -0.08 10.49 -18.59
CA VAL A 20 -0.53 10.07 -19.91
C VAL A 20 0.65 9.48 -20.65
N LEU A 21 0.51 8.25 -21.12
CA LEU A 21 1.55 7.53 -21.87
C LEU A 21 0.95 6.84 -23.08
N ASP A 22 1.75 6.68 -24.11
CA ASP A 22 1.37 5.91 -25.30
C ASP A 22 1.84 4.45 -25.23
N SER A 23 1.52 3.67 -26.27
CA SER A 23 1.90 2.26 -26.36
C SER A 23 3.41 2.01 -26.42
N SER A 24 4.22 3.04 -26.72
CA SER A 24 5.69 2.95 -26.67
C SER A 24 6.25 3.16 -25.26
N GLY A 25 5.42 3.61 -24.31
CA GLY A 25 5.81 4.01 -22.97
C GLY A 25 6.29 5.47 -22.86
N THR A 26 6.14 6.26 -23.95
CA THR A 26 6.47 7.70 -23.91
C THR A 26 5.45 8.44 -23.04
N VAL A 27 5.93 9.20 -22.05
CA VAL A 27 5.10 10.04 -21.20
C VAL A 27 4.87 11.39 -21.88
N HIS A 28 3.62 11.72 -22.16
CA HIS A 28 3.21 12.97 -22.80
C HIS A 28 2.96 14.09 -21.79
N SER A 29 2.28 13.78 -20.70
CA SER A 29 2.05 14.72 -19.60
C SER A 29 2.00 13.98 -18.27
N SER A 30 2.29 14.68 -17.18
CA SER A 30 2.28 14.11 -15.84
C SER A 30 1.82 15.10 -14.79
N PHE A 31 1.30 14.54 -13.69
CA PHE A 31 0.82 15.29 -12.52
C PHE A 31 1.34 14.61 -11.26
N VAL A 32 1.74 15.42 -10.28
CA VAL A 32 2.09 14.96 -8.93
C VAL A 32 1.64 16.03 -7.93
N GLU A 33 0.85 15.64 -6.95
CA GLU A 33 0.48 16.53 -5.85
C GLU A 33 0.31 15.75 -4.56
N SER A 34 0.88 16.30 -3.48
CA SER A 34 0.82 15.71 -2.14
C SER A 34 -0.47 16.08 -1.42
N TYR A 35 -0.84 15.27 -0.42
CA TYR A 35 -1.95 15.50 0.47
C TYR A 35 -1.57 15.19 1.92
N LEU A 36 -2.42 15.64 2.84
CA LEU A 36 -2.15 15.53 4.27
C LEU A 36 -2.33 14.10 4.76
N THR A 37 -1.41 13.64 5.59
CA THR A 37 -1.56 12.48 6.45
C THR A 37 -1.61 12.96 7.89
N GLU A 38 -2.74 12.75 8.55
CA GLU A 38 -2.93 13.11 9.95
C GLU A 38 -2.39 12.02 10.86
N ARG A 39 -1.73 12.44 11.94
CA ARG A 39 -1.20 11.55 12.97
C ARG A 39 -1.68 12.03 14.33
N THR A 40 -2.23 11.11 15.12
CA THR A 40 -2.63 11.39 16.51
C THR A 40 -1.95 10.38 17.44
N GLY A 41 -1.08 10.88 18.28
CA GLY A 41 -0.19 10.04 19.08
C GLY A 41 0.68 9.13 18.20
N ASP A 42 1.03 7.97 18.75
CA ASP A 42 1.94 7.02 18.09
C ASP A 42 1.22 5.92 17.29
N THR A 43 -0.11 5.88 17.35
CA THR A 43 -0.88 4.73 16.83
C THR A 43 -1.86 5.08 15.72
N ILE A 44 -2.37 6.30 15.68
CA ILE A 44 -3.41 6.71 14.74
C ILE A 44 -2.78 7.40 13.54
N VAL A 45 -3.04 6.89 12.33
CA VAL A 45 -2.58 7.46 11.07
C VAL A 45 -3.72 7.42 10.06
N GLU A 46 -4.18 8.59 9.63
CA GLU A 46 -5.40 8.76 8.85
C GLU A 46 -5.21 9.69 7.64
N GLN A 47 -6.07 9.52 6.64
CA GLN A 47 -6.18 10.41 5.48
C GLN A 47 -7.64 10.65 5.15
N ASN A 48 -7.95 11.83 4.59
CA ASN A 48 -9.26 12.10 4.04
C ASN A 48 -9.39 11.48 2.63
N PRO A 49 -10.26 10.48 2.41
CA PRO A 49 -10.43 9.85 1.09
C PRO A 49 -10.87 10.82 -0.01
N GLU A 50 -11.57 11.91 0.34
CA GLU A 50 -12.00 12.91 -0.62
C GLU A 50 -10.84 13.73 -1.22
N ASP A 51 -9.69 13.80 -0.53
CA ASP A 51 -8.49 14.42 -1.08
C ASP A 51 -7.96 13.64 -2.28
N TRP A 52 -8.03 12.32 -2.26
CA TRP A 52 -7.61 11.48 -3.38
C TRP A 52 -8.49 11.76 -4.60
N VAL A 53 -9.81 11.79 -4.42
CA VAL A 53 -10.77 12.05 -5.48
C VAL A 53 -10.56 13.45 -6.06
N ARG A 54 -10.46 14.46 -5.21
CA ARG A 54 -10.20 15.85 -5.61
C ARG A 54 -8.89 15.99 -6.41
N LEU A 55 -7.84 15.28 -6.00
CA LEU A 55 -6.56 15.33 -6.71
C LEU A 55 -6.58 14.56 -8.03
N ILE A 56 -7.34 13.47 -8.12
CA ILE A 56 -7.58 12.79 -9.41
C ILE A 56 -8.33 13.75 -10.36
N ASP A 57 -9.39 14.41 -9.91
CA ASP A 57 -10.13 15.39 -10.73
C ASP A 57 -9.21 16.53 -11.20
N LYS A 58 -8.33 17.01 -10.30
CA LYS A 58 -7.33 18.02 -10.64
C LYS A 58 -6.32 17.51 -11.67
N ALA A 59 -5.83 16.29 -11.51
CA ALA A 59 -4.93 15.64 -12.47
C ALA A 59 -5.60 15.53 -13.85
N LEU A 60 -6.81 14.99 -13.91
CA LEU A 60 -7.57 14.85 -15.16
C LEU A 60 -7.91 16.20 -15.81
N SER A 61 -7.94 17.29 -15.04
CA SER A 61 -8.14 18.64 -15.58
C SER A 61 -6.86 19.30 -16.11
N SER A 62 -5.70 18.79 -15.74
CA SER A 62 -4.39 19.35 -16.08
C SER A 62 -3.59 18.56 -17.12
N LEU A 63 -3.97 17.30 -17.37
CA LEU A 63 -3.30 16.42 -18.32
C LEU A 63 -3.79 16.61 -19.76
N GLU A 64 -2.98 16.21 -20.71
CA GLU A 64 -3.34 16.16 -22.14
C GLU A 64 -4.19 14.92 -22.41
N LEU A 65 -5.51 15.10 -22.56
CA LEU A 65 -6.48 14.00 -22.59
C LEU A 65 -6.88 13.51 -23.97
N ASP A 66 -6.23 14.00 -25.06
CA ASP A 66 -6.60 13.56 -26.39
C ASP A 66 -6.19 12.10 -26.64
N GLN A 67 -7.12 11.36 -27.26
CA GLN A 67 -6.90 9.97 -27.68
C GLN A 67 -6.67 8.99 -26.52
N VAL A 68 -7.23 9.27 -25.33
CA VAL A 68 -7.17 8.35 -24.19
C VAL A 68 -8.10 7.15 -24.43
N ALA A 69 -7.51 5.94 -24.44
CA ALA A 69 -8.23 4.68 -24.64
C ALA A 69 -8.76 4.10 -23.31
N ALA A 70 -7.98 4.22 -22.23
CA ALA A 70 -8.35 3.67 -20.92
C ALA A 70 -7.59 4.36 -19.78
N ILE A 71 -8.10 4.15 -18.56
CA ILE A 71 -7.49 4.60 -17.31
C ILE A 71 -7.17 3.38 -16.45
N GLY A 72 -5.95 3.30 -15.92
CA GLY A 72 -5.55 2.32 -14.92
C GLY A 72 -5.27 2.99 -13.58
N LEU A 73 -5.76 2.40 -12.48
CA LEU A 73 -5.47 2.86 -11.13
C LEU A 73 -4.65 1.83 -10.35
N CYS A 74 -3.67 2.32 -9.59
CA CYS A 74 -3.09 1.58 -8.49
C CYS A 74 -3.13 2.43 -7.22
N SER A 75 -2.91 1.82 -6.07
CA SER A 75 -2.85 2.56 -4.81
C SER A 75 -2.00 1.87 -3.76
N GLN A 76 -1.68 2.62 -2.70
CA GLN A 76 -1.22 2.05 -1.44
C GLN A 76 -2.18 0.94 -0.98
N VAL A 77 -1.64 -0.13 -0.44
CA VAL A 77 -2.39 -1.28 0.05
C VAL A 77 -2.53 -1.23 1.58
N ASN A 78 -3.38 -2.08 2.15
CA ASN A 78 -3.65 -2.15 3.59
C ASN A 78 -4.11 -0.80 4.21
N THR A 79 -4.68 0.07 3.39
CA THR A 79 -5.38 1.29 3.78
C THR A 79 -6.86 1.10 3.48
N HIS A 80 -7.73 1.35 4.44
CA HIS A 80 -9.14 0.98 4.33
C HIS A 80 -10.07 2.17 4.55
N VAL A 81 -11.07 2.27 3.68
CA VAL A 81 -12.17 3.23 3.73
C VAL A 81 -13.44 2.49 4.07
N PHE A 82 -14.16 2.94 5.11
CA PHE A 82 -15.46 2.43 5.50
C PHE A 82 -16.52 3.28 4.81
N VAL A 83 -17.31 2.68 3.94
CA VAL A 83 -18.18 3.38 2.96
C VAL A 83 -19.64 2.98 3.18
N ASP A 84 -20.54 3.94 3.16
CA ASP A 84 -21.99 3.73 3.28
C ASP A 84 -22.62 3.20 1.96
N ALA A 85 -23.92 2.98 1.97
CA ALA A 85 -24.67 2.51 0.80
C ALA A 85 -24.71 3.54 -0.35
N ASP A 86 -24.54 4.82 -0.05
CA ASP A 86 -24.55 5.92 -1.02
C ASP A 86 -23.15 6.19 -1.61
N GLY A 87 -22.12 5.47 -1.13
CA GLY A 87 -20.74 5.60 -1.61
C GLY A 87 -19.94 6.71 -0.93
N ASN A 88 -20.34 7.13 0.27
CA ASN A 88 -19.62 8.16 1.04
C ASN A 88 -18.75 7.49 2.12
N ALA A 89 -17.57 8.03 2.33
CA ALA A 89 -16.72 7.62 3.43
C ALA A 89 -17.33 8.04 4.77
N LEU A 90 -17.45 7.11 5.70
CA LEU A 90 -18.06 7.32 7.03
C LEU A 90 -17.07 7.92 8.05
N CYS A 91 -15.79 7.81 7.77
CA CYS A 91 -14.69 8.33 8.59
C CYS A 91 -13.43 8.48 7.71
N PRO A 92 -12.37 9.13 8.22
CA PRO A 92 -11.07 9.11 7.57
C PRO A 92 -10.59 7.69 7.28
N ALA A 93 -9.87 7.50 6.18
CA ALA A 93 -9.25 6.23 5.85
C ALA A 93 -8.19 5.85 6.88
N ILE A 94 -8.20 4.59 7.32
CA ILE A 94 -7.21 4.05 8.26
C ILE A 94 -6.02 3.53 7.46
N LEU A 95 -4.86 4.16 7.60
CA LEU A 95 -3.67 3.87 6.80
C LEU A 95 -2.99 2.57 7.21
N TRP A 96 -2.17 2.03 6.32
CA TRP A 96 -1.37 0.84 6.56
C TRP A 96 -0.37 0.99 7.74
N LYS A 97 0.06 2.22 8.06
CA LYS A 97 0.91 2.54 9.23
C LYS A 97 0.13 2.67 10.54
N ASP A 98 -1.19 2.68 10.49
CA ASP A 98 -2.03 2.79 11.69
C ASP A 98 -1.97 1.52 12.52
N ARG A 99 -1.74 1.67 13.82
CA ARG A 99 -1.56 0.57 14.76
C ARG A 99 -2.68 0.46 15.81
N ARG A 100 -3.78 1.23 15.64
CA ARG A 100 -4.89 1.21 16.62
C ARG A 100 -5.50 -0.18 16.82
N ALA A 101 -5.49 -1.03 15.79
CA ALA A 101 -6.06 -2.37 15.81
C ALA A 101 -5.07 -3.47 16.27
N SER A 102 -3.91 -3.12 16.90
CA SER A 102 -2.90 -4.11 17.30
C SER A 102 -3.43 -5.14 18.28
N GLY A 103 -4.32 -4.76 19.20
CA GLY A 103 -4.93 -5.67 20.17
C GLY A 103 -5.87 -6.68 19.49
N GLU A 104 -6.72 -6.20 18.59
CA GLU A 104 -7.63 -7.03 17.80
C GLU A 104 -6.84 -7.96 16.87
N ALA A 105 -5.78 -7.44 16.26
CA ALA A 105 -4.88 -8.22 15.39
C ALA A 105 -4.29 -9.42 16.14
N ALA A 106 -3.70 -9.19 17.31
CA ALA A 106 -3.13 -10.27 18.13
C ALA A 106 -4.20 -11.30 18.54
N ALA A 107 -5.40 -10.85 18.93
CA ALA A 107 -6.49 -11.73 19.31
C ALA A 107 -7.03 -12.57 18.14
N LEU A 108 -7.05 -12.02 16.93
CA LEU A 108 -7.47 -12.74 15.71
C LEU A 108 -6.36 -13.69 15.23
N ASP A 109 -5.11 -13.25 15.25
CA ASP A 109 -3.96 -14.05 14.85
C ASP A 109 -3.81 -15.33 15.68
N ALA A 110 -4.07 -15.23 16.98
CA ALA A 110 -4.02 -16.37 17.91
C ALA A 110 -5.10 -17.45 17.63
N GLN A 111 -6.14 -17.15 16.87
CA GLN A 111 -7.18 -18.10 16.51
C GLN A 111 -6.83 -18.94 15.29
N ILE A 112 -5.77 -18.60 14.55
CA ILE A 112 -5.38 -19.25 13.31
C ILE A 112 -4.02 -19.92 13.50
N THR A 113 -3.98 -21.22 13.24
CA THR A 113 -2.74 -21.99 13.32
C THR A 113 -1.77 -21.64 12.19
N VAL A 114 -0.47 -21.85 12.42
CA VAL A 114 0.55 -21.71 11.38
C VAL A 114 0.27 -22.61 10.17
N ALA A 115 -0.25 -23.82 10.39
CA ALA A 115 -0.61 -24.74 9.31
C ALA A 115 -1.75 -24.17 8.43
N GLN A 116 -2.77 -23.55 9.02
CA GLN A 116 -3.84 -22.88 8.28
C GLN A 116 -3.30 -21.70 7.47
N LYS A 117 -2.47 -20.84 8.06
CA LYS A 117 -1.84 -19.72 7.36
C LYS A 117 -1.06 -20.17 6.12
N VAL A 118 -0.23 -21.20 6.27
CA VAL A 118 0.52 -21.77 5.15
C VAL A 118 -0.39 -22.39 4.09
N ALA A 119 -1.45 -23.08 4.50
CA ALA A 119 -2.41 -23.67 3.56
C ALA A 119 -3.17 -22.61 2.75
N TRP A 120 -3.54 -21.51 3.38
CA TRP A 120 -4.30 -20.43 2.76
C TRP A 120 -3.42 -19.49 1.93
N TRP A 121 -2.30 -19.05 2.48
CA TRP A 121 -1.49 -17.95 1.93
C TRP A 121 -0.11 -18.39 1.41
N GLY A 122 0.26 -19.65 1.60
CA GLY A 122 1.57 -20.16 1.20
C GLY A 122 2.73 -19.78 2.14
N ALA A 123 2.47 -18.99 3.19
CA ALA A 123 3.45 -18.60 4.21
C ALA A 123 2.75 -18.36 5.56
N PRO A 124 3.48 -18.44 6.69
CA PRO A 124 2.94 -18.15 8.02
C PRO A 124 2.81 -16.64 8.25
N MET A 125 2.10 -15.94 7.36
CA MET A 125 1.88 -14.50 7.45
C MET A 125 1.03 -14.16 8.68
N PRO A 126 1.45 -13.21 9.55
CA PRO A 126 0.65 -12.81 10.68
C PRO A 126 -0.55 -11.93 10.25
N ILE A 127 -1.63 -11.98 11.02
CA ILE A 127 -2.65 -10.95 11.00
C ILE A 127 -2.14 -9.80 11.88
N ASP A 128 -1.69 -8.73 11.25
CA ASP A 128 -1.17 -7.54 11.94
C ASP A 128 -2.22 -6.41 12.02
N ALA A 129 -1.85 -5.28 12.60
CA ALA A 129 -2.73 -4.12 12.72
C ALA A 129 -3.14 -3.51 11.37
N SER A 130 -2.36 -3.74 10.31
CA SER A 130 -2.67 -3.24 8.97
C SER A 130 -3.62 -4.14 8.19
N HIS A 131 -3.85 -5.35 8.66
CA HIS A 131 -4.73 -6.30 8.02
C HIS A 131 -6.20 -5.83 8.05
N ALA A 132 -6.91 -5.98 6.95
CA ALA A 132 -8.30 -5.51 6.82
C ALA A 132 -9.21 -6.06 7.93
N ILE A 133 -9.10 -7.36 8.24
CA ILE A 133 -9.94 -8.00 9.26
C ILE A 133 -9.70 -7.43 10.67
N SER A 134 -8.46 -7.05 10.99
CA SER A 134 -8.14 -6.41 12.28
C SER A 134 -8.82 -5.05 12.42
N ARG A 135 -8.85 -4.27 11.35
CA ARG A 135 -9.51 -2.97 11.31
C ARG A 135 -11.02 -3.08 11.33
N MET A 136 -11.58 -4.08 10.63
CA MET A 136 -13.01 -4.39 10.74
C MET A 136 -13.38 -4.75 12.18
N ALA A 137 -12.58 -5.58 12.85
CA ALA A 137 -12.80 -5.94 14.26
C ALA A 137 -12.73 -4.69 15.17
N TRP A 138 -11.74 -3.82 14.95
CA TRP A 138 -11.59 -2.59 15.72
C TRP A 138 -12.78 -1.65 15.53
N VAL A 139 -13.19 -1.41 14.26
CA VAL A 139 -14.32 -0.53 13.96
C VAL A 139 -15.62 -1.12 14.50
N ALA A 140 -15.86 -2.41 14.34
CA ALA A 140 -17.05 -3.08 14.88
C ALA A 140 -17.15 -2.93 16.42
N LYS A 141 -16.03 -2.99 17.12
CA LYS A 141 -15.96 -2.93 18.58
C LYS A 141 -16.02 -1.50 19.14
N TYR A 142 -15.28 -0.58 18.56
CA TYR A 142 -15.09 0.76 19.13
C TYR A 142 -15.87 1.87 18.40
N ARG A 143 -16.34 1.59 17.19
CA ARG A 143 -17.13 2.50 16.38
C ARG A 143 -18.32 1.79 15.75
N PRO A 144 -19.21 1.19 16.59
CA PRO A 144 -20.41 0.50 16.09
C PRO A 144 -21.31 1.42 15.27
N ASP A 145 -21.32 2.72 15.56
CA ASP A 145 -22.02 3.76 14.79
C ASP A 145 -21.57 3.83 13.33
N ILE A 146 -20.28 3.57 13.05
CA ILE A 146 -19.70 3.46 11.70
C ILE A 146 -19.96 2.08 11.14
N TRP A 147 -19.67 1.03 11.94
CA TRP A 147 -19.80 -0.36 11.47
C TRP A 147 -21.19 -0.69 10.96
N ASP A 148 -22.22 -0.28 11.68
CA ASP A 148 -23.62 -0.55 11.34
C ASP A 148 -24.04 0.13 10.03
N LYS A 149 -23.47 1.27 9.70
CA LYS A 149 -23.73 2.01 8.46
C LYS A 149 -22.82 1.57 7.31
N THR A 150 -21.73 0.84 7.61
CA THR A 150 -20.78 0.41 6.60
C THR A 150 -21.42 -0.59 5.66
N ARG A 151 -21.49 -0.25 4.39
CA ARG A 151 -21.89 -1.16 3.33
C ARG A 151 -20.70 -1.82 2.66
N TRP A 152 -19.57 -1.08 2.54
CA TRP A 152 -18.36 -1.57 1.90
C TRP A 152 -17.11 -1.18 2.69
N VAL A 153 -16.15 -2.10 2.79
CA VAL A 153 -14.78 -1.82 3.22
C VAL A 153 -13.91 -1.85 1.98
N MET A 154 -13.33 -0.71 1.61
CA MET A 154 -12.70 -0.50 0.31
C MET A 154 -11.23 -0.09 0.45
N LEU A 155 -10.44 -0.41 -0.55
CA LEU A 155 -9.07 0.12 -0.72
C LEU A 155 -9.12 1.51 -1.39
N PRO A 156 -8.04 2.31 -1.33
CA PRO A 156 -8.05 3.67 -1.88
C PRO A 156 -8.41 3.73 -3.37
N LYS A 157 -7.82 2.85 -4.21
CA LYS A 157 -8.15 2.81 -5.64
C LYS A 157 -9.61 2.44 -5.88
N ASP A 158 -10.16 1.49 -5.10
CA ASP A 158 -11.53 1.02 -5.26
C ASP A 158 -12.53 2.13 -4.90
N TYR A 159 -12.23 2.90 -3.83
CA TYR A 159 -12.99 4.08 -3.47
C TYR A 159 -12.96 5.12 -4.59
N CYS A 160 -11.79 5.41 -5.16
CA CYS A 160 -11.67 6.34 -6.28
C CYS A 160 -12.42 5.84 -7.52
N ILE A 161 -12.35 4.54 -7.84
CA ILE A 161 -13.11 3.93 -8.94
C ILE A 161 -14.62 4.07 -8.70
N LEU A 162 -15.10 3.80 -7.48
CA LEU A 162 -16.49 4.02 -7.11
C LEU A 162 -16.93 5.47 -7.36
N LYS A 163 -16.14 6.45 -6.92
CA LYS A 163 -16.45 7.89 -7.11
C LYS A 163 -16.48 8.27 -8.60
N LEU A 164 -15.55 7.76 -9.40
CA LEU A 164 -15.45 8.05 -10.83
C LEU A 164 -16.51 7.33 -11.68
N THR A 165 -16.91 6.12 -11.30
CA THR A 165 -17.75 5.25 -12.14
C THR A 165 -19.13 4.94 -11.56
N GLY A 166 -19.28 5.04 -10.24
CA GLY A 166 -20.46 4.55 -9.52
C GLY A 166 -20.53 3.02 -9.39
N LYS A 167 -19.45 2.30 -9.71
CA LYS A 167 -19.37 0.83 -9.61
C LYS A 167 -18.50 0.42 -8.46
N VAL A 168 -18.89 -0.69 -7.81
CA VAL A 168 -18.17 -1.31 -6.69
C VAL A 168 -17.51 -2.60 -7.17
N SER A 169 -16.20 -2.67 -7.05
CA SER A 169 -15.40 -3.86 -7.28
C SER A 169 -14.03 -3.69 -6.60
N THR A 170 -13.30 -4.78 -6.47
CA THR A 170 -11.93 -4.80 -5.97
C THR A 170 -11.15 -5.92 -6.64
N ASP A 171 -9.82 -5.86 -6.59
CA ASP A 171 -8.97 -6.93 -7.11
C ASP A 171 -8.47 -7.85 -5.97
N PRO A 172 -8.25 -9.14 -6.28
CA PRO A 172 -7.84 -10.09 -5.24
C PRO A 172 -6.39 -9.89 -4.77
N LEU A 173 -5.48 -9.35 -5.60
CA LEU A 173 -4.08 -9.17 -5.21
C LEU A 173 -3.92 -8.11 -4.13
N SER A 174 -4.76 -7.07 -4.15
CA SER A 174 -4.75 -6.00 -3.15
C SER A 174 -5.45 -6.40 -1.83
N ASN A 175 -6.23 -7.49 -1.83
CA ASN A 175 -6.93 -8.03 -0.66
C ASN A 175 -6.09 -9.10 0.07
N ILE A 176 -4.81 -8.82 0.31
CA ILE A 176 -3.86 -9.71 0.98
C ILE A 176 -4.41 -10.16 2.33
N GLY A 177 -4.36 -11.48 2.55
CA GLY A 177 -4.84 -12.09 3.78
C GLY A 177 -6.34 -12.31 3.86
N LEU A 178 -7.15 -11.64 3.04
CA LEU A 178 -8.59 -11.92 2.88
C LEU A 178 -8.89 -12.91 1.77
N VAL A 179 -7.94 -13.17 0.88
CA VAL A 179 -8.05 -14.12 -0.22
C VAL A 179 -7.09 -15.29 -0.05
N ASP A 180 -7.44 -16.42 -0.62
CA ASP A 180 -6.62 -17.62 -0.67
C ASP A 180 -5.62 -17.61 -1.85
N LYS A 181 -4.88 -18.71 -1.99
CA LYS A 181 -3.94 -18.93 -3.09
C LYS A 181 -4.60 -19.00 -4.48
N ASP A 182 -5.91 -19.21 -4.54
CA ASP A 182 -6.70 -19.33 -5.75
C ASP A 182 -7.51 -18.05 -6.04
N LEU A 183 -7.19 -16.97 -5.32
CA LEU A 183 -7.75 -15.61 -5.48
C LEU A 183 -9.24 -15.49 -5.12
N ASN A 184 -9.75 -16.37 -4.24
CA ASN A 184 -11.08 -16.29 -3.70
C ASN A 184 -11.05 -15.77 -2.27
N TYR A 185 -12.11 -15.09 -1.85
CA TYR A 185 -12.25 -14.73 -0.43
C TYR A 185 -12.20 -15.96 0.46
N LEU A 186 -11.51 -15.86 1.59
CA LEU A 186 -11.43 -16.86 2.65
C LEU A 186 -12.60 -16.70 3.62
N PRO A 187 -13.64 -17.55 3.55
CA PRO A 187 -14.79 -17.46 4.46
C PRO A 187 -14.37 -17.60 5.93
N GLU A 188 -13.36 -18.43 6.21
CA GLU A 188 -12.84 -18.66 7.57
C GLU A 188 -12.25 -17.41 8.18
N VAL A 189 -11.53 -16.62 7.39
CA VAL A 189 -10.95 -15.34 7.86
C VAL A 189 -12.05 -14.29 8.02
N LEU A 190 -12.96 -14.19 7.06
CA LEU A 190 -14.06 -13.22 7.13
C LEU A 190 -15.03 -13.54 8.28
N ALA A 191 -15.22 -14.81 8.62
CA ALA A 191 -16.08 -15.23 9.75
C ALA A 191 -15.52 -14.84 11.13
N LEU A 192 -14.25 -14.46 11.23
CA LEU A 192 -13.66 -13.96 12.48
C LEU A 192 -14.31 -12.65 12.97
N VAL A 193 -14.93 -11.90 12.06
CA VAL A 193 -15.64 -10.65 12.40
C VAL A 193 -17.06 -10.73 11.84
N PRO A 194 -18.09 -10.76 12.71
CA PRO A 194 -19.47 -10.79 12.27
C PRO A 194 -19.81 -9.65 11.30
N GLY A 195 -20.37 -9.98 10.16
CA GLY A 195 -20.75 -9.04 9.12
C GLY A 195 -19.60 -8.58 8.20
N ALA A 196 -18.40 -9.13 8.33
CA ALA A 196 -17.29 -8.75 7.43
C ALA A 196 -17.54 -9.20 5.99
N ALA A 197 -18.02 -10.42 5.79
CA ALA A 197 -18.25 -10.99 4.46
C ALA A 197 -19.24 -10.15 3.63
N GLU A 198 -20.30 -9.65 4.24
CA GLU A 198 -21.33 -8.83 3.61
C GLU A 198 -20.84 -7.44 3.20
N ARG A 199 -19.69 -7.02 3.71
CA ARG A 199 -19.06 -5.72 3.46
C ARG A 199 -17.92 -5.77 2.45
N MET A 200 -17.66 -6.95 1.89
CA MET A 200 -16.61 -7.09 0.87
C MET A 200 -17.16 -6.79 -0.53
N ALA A 201 -16.38 -6.02 -1.30
CA ALA A 201 -16.68 -5.74 -2.70
C ALA A 201 -16.49 -7.00 -3.57
N PRO A 202 -17.23 -7.17 -4.68
CA PRO A 202 -17.00 -8.25 -5.62
C PRO A 202 -15.58 -8.24 -6.20
N LEU A 203 -14.93 -9.41 -6.23
CA LEU A 203 -13.61 -9.58 -6.83
C LEU A 203 -13.70 -9.60 -8.36
N VAL A 204 -12.81 -8.86 -9.02
CA VAL A 204 -12.63 -8.84 -10.47
C VAL A 204 -11.13 -8.95 -10.80
N ALA A 205 -10.79 -9.40 -12.00
CA ALA A 205 -9.38 -9.47 -12.39
C ALA A 205 -8.77 -8.06 -12.50
N ILE A 206 -7.45 -7.95 -12.27
CA ILE A 206 -6.74 -6.66 -12.31
C ILE A 206 -6.84 -5.95 -13.66
N THR A 207 -7.10 -6.69 -14.74
CA THR A 207 -7.26 -6.21 -16.11
C THR A 207 -8.72 -6.01 -16.53
N ASP A 208 -9.67 -6.39 -15.70
CA ASP A 208 -11.10 -6.21 -16.01
C ASP A 208 -11.51 -4.75 -15.96
N ILE A 209 -12.46 -4.38 -16.80
CA ILE A 209 -13.08 -3.05 -16.74
C ILE A 209 -13.98 -2.99 -15.50
N ALA A 210 -13.54 -2.21 -14.50
CA ALA A 210 -14.29 -1.95 -13.28
C ALA A 210 -15.49 -1.00 -13.50
N GLY A 211 -15.42 -0.18 -14.54
CA GLY A 211 -16.50 0.73 -14.90
C GLY A 211 -16.08 1.75 -15.96
N TYR A 212 -16.95 2.70 -16.19
CA TYR A 212 -16.73 3.79 -17.15
C TYR A 212 -16.89 5.14 -16.44
N VAL A 213 -16.02 6.09 -16.76
CA VAL A 213 -16.09 7.44 -16.22
C VAL A 213 -17.48 8.04 -16.50
N LYS A 214 -18.16 8.50 -15.45
CA LYS A 214 -19.57 8.96 -15.57
C LYS A 214 -19.71 10.44 -15.95
N GLN A 215 -18.69 11.27 -15.76
CA GLN A 215 -18.75 12.71 -16.02
C GLN A 215 -17.37 13.28 -16.39
N GLY A 216 -17.38 14.54 -16.85
CA GLY A 216 -16.16 15.25 -17.26
C GLY A 216 -15.65 14.92 -18.65
N PRO A 217 -14.43 15.37 -19.00
CA PRO A 217 -13.89 15.27 -20.37
C PRO A 217 -13.64 13.83 -20.83
N LEU A 218 -13.44 12.91 -19.90
CA LEU A 218 -13.23 11.48 -20.18
C LEU A 218 -14.50 10.62 -20.01
N ARG A 219 -15.69 11.23 -20.01
CA ARG A 219 -16.95 10.48 -19.88
C ARG A 219 -17.02 9.33 -20.90
N GLY A 220 -17.31 8.13 -20.41
CA GLY A 220 -17.37 6.91 -21.22
C GLY A 220 -16.04 6.20 -21.42
N THR A 221 -14.93 6.76 -20.95
CA THR A 221 -13.63 6.07 -20.95
C THR A 221 -13.63 4.91 -19.94
N PRO A 222 -13.18 3.69 -20.30
CA PRO A 222 -13.10 2.58 -19.38
C PRO A 222 -12.02 2.81 -18.33
N ILE A 223 -12.34 2.38 -17.11
CA ILE A 223 -11.37 2.28 -16.01
C ILE A 223 -11.17 0.81 -15.70
N VAL A 224 -9.92 0.34 -15.71
CA VAL A 224 -9.59 -1.02 -15.30
C VAL A 224 -9.46 -1.11 -13.77
N SER A 225 -9.72 -2.28 -13.21
CA SER A 225 -9.63 -2.52 -11.76
C SER A 225 -8.26 -2.15 -11.19
N GLY A 226 -7.19 -2.47 -11.92
CA GLY A 226 -5.84 -2.25 -11.43
C GLY A 226 -5.53 -3.06 -10.18
N THR A 227 -4.46 -2.69 -9.47
CA THR A 227 -4.00 -3.42 -8.29
C THR A 227 -3.19 -2.51 -7.35
N MET A 228 -2.61 -3.07 -6.29
CA MET A 228 -1.72 -2.32 -5.39
C MET A 228 -0.49 -1.76 -6.11
N ASP A 229 0.06 -0.68 -5.58
CA ASP A 229 1.23 0.05 -6.08
C ASP A 229 2.46 -0.86 -6.27
N ALA A 230 2.76 -1.72 -5.30
CA ALA A 230 3.90 -2.62 -5.35
C ALA A 230 3.82 -3.60 -6.52
N TRP A 231 2.63 -4.15 -6.80
CA TRP A 231 2.44 -5.08 -7.91
C TRP A 231 2.43 -4.34 -9.27
N ALA A 232 1.76 -3.19 -9.32
CA ALA A 232 1.76 -2.34 -10.51
C ALA A 232 3.18 -1.89 -10.86
N GLY A 233 3.99 -1.51 -9.86
CA GLY A 233 5.40 -1.16 -10.03
C GLY A 233 6.24 -2.33 -10.55
N LEU A 234 6.01 -3.54 -10.04
CA LEU A 234 6.68 -4.76 -10.52
C LEU A 234 6.41 -5.00 -12.02
N VAL A 235 5.15 -4.95 -12.42
CA VAL A 235 4.76 -5.15 -13.83
C VAL A 235 5.31 -4.03 -14.69
N GLY A 236 5.14 -2.77 -14.27
CA GLY A 236 5.56 -1.59 -15.03
C GLY A 236 7.07 -1.48 -15.24
N THR A 237 7.89 -2.04 -14.36
CA THR A 237 9.35 -2.11 -14.52
C THR A 237 9.83 -3.34 -15.30
N GLY A 238 8.92 -4.20 -15.75
CA GLY A 238 9.27 -5.46 -16.43
C GLY A 238 9.83 -6.52 -15.49
N GLY A 239 9.66 -6.35 -14.17
CA GLY A 239 10.14 -7.29 -13.14
C GLY A 239 9.24 -8.52 -12.96
N ALA A 240 8.10 -8.61 -13.65
CA ALA A 240 7.21 -9.77 -13.62
C ALA A 240 7.78 -10.93 -14.45
N LYS A 241 8.95 -11.43 -14.07
CA LYS A 241 9.64 -12.57 -14.68
C LYS A 241 10.12 -13.51 -13.60
N GLU A 242 10.18 -14.81 -13.90
CA GLU A 242 10.72 -15.80 -12.96
C GLU A 242 12.15 -15.46 -12.53
N HIS A 243 12.45 -15.63 -11.26
CA HIS A 243 13.73 -15.32 -10.61
C HIS A 243 14.14 -13.84 -10.66
N SER A 244 13.22 -12.92 -10.98
CA SER A 244 13.51 -11.49 -10.84
C SER A 244 13.59 -11.10 -9.36
N SER A 245 14.69 -10.44 -9.00
CA SER A 245 14.79 -9.76 -7.70
C SER A 245 14.12 -8.39 -7.78
N ILE A 246 13.39 -8.06 -6.75
CA ILE A 246 12.60 -6.83 -6.66
C ILE A 246 13.09 -6.05 -5.46
N TYR A 247 13.46 -4.80 -5.68
CA TYR A 247 13.70 -3.85 -4.62
C TYR A 247 12.88 -2.58 -4.87
N LEU A 248 11.89 -2.37 -4.03
CA LEU A 248 11.08 -1.16 -4.05
C LEU A 248 11.50 -0.29 -2.86
N SER A 249 11.97 0.91 -3.14
CA SER A 249 12.40 1.88 -2.14
C SER A 249 11.44 3.07 -2.15
N GLY A 250 10.82 3.31 -1.02
CA GLY A 250 9.88 4.39 -0.80
C GLY A 250 9.88 4.83 0.66
N THR A 251 8.73 5.14 1.19
CA THR A 251 8.51 5.39 2.63
C THR A 251 8.91 4.17 3.46
N SER A 252 8.54 2.97 2.99
CA SER A 252 9.09 1.69 3.44
C SER A 252 9.89 1.03 2.30
N GLU A 253 10.56 -0.06 2.61
CA GLU A 253 11.33 -0.83 1.64
C GLU A 253 10.64 -2.18 1.41
N ILE A 254 10.72 -2.73 0.20
CA ILE A 254 10.26 -4.09 -0.09
C ILE A 254 11.36 -4.81 -0.85
N LEU A 255 11.86 -5.89 -0.29
CA LEU A 255 12.72 -6.83 -0.99
C LEU A 255 11.88 -8.05 -1.39
N GLY A 256 11.97 -8.49 -2.64
CA GLY A 256 11.18 -9.62 -3.11
C GLY A 256 11.85 -10.41 -4.21
N ILE A 257 11.31 -11.61 -4.45
CA ILE A 257 11.72 -12.50 -5.54
C ILE A 257 10.45 -13.06 -6.21
N SER A 258 10.41 -12.99 -7.54
CA SER A 258 9.37 -13.62 -8.35
C SER A 258 9.70 -15.09 -8.60
N SER A 259 8.73 -15.99 -8.41
CA SER A 259 8.90 -17.43 -8.61
C SER A 259 7.60 -18.08 -9.07
N THR A 260 7.70 -19.16 -9.86
CA THR A 260 6.58 -20.05 -10.16
C THR A 260 6.24 -20.98 -9.00
N LYS A 261 7.15 -21.12 -8.03
CA LYS A 261 7.00 -22.02 -6.87
C LYS A 261 6.66 -21.26 -5.61
N VAL A 262 5.85 -21.85 -4.75
CA VAL A 262 5.64 -21.39 -3.37
C VAL A 262 6.74 -21.96 -2.50
N VAL A 263 7.46 -21.08 -1.80
CA VAL A 263 8.45 -21.45 -0.79
C VAL A 263 8.05 -20.75 0.51
N PRO A 264 7.41 -21.44 1.45
CA PRO A 264 7.03 -20.86 2.73
C PRO A 264 8.29 -20.38 3.45
N THR A 265 8.42 -19.07 3.60
CA THR A 265 9.56 -18.44 4.24
C THR A 265 9.08 -17.70 5.48
N PRO A 266 9.54 -18.06 6.70
CA PRO A 266 9.18 -17.34 7.91
C PRO A 266 9.48 -15.84 7.78
N GLY A 267 8.52 -15.02 8.18
CA GLY A 267 8.64 -13.57 8.13
C GLY A 267 8.37 -12.93 6.74
N ALA A 268 8.30 -13.72 5.67
CA ALA A 268 7.95 -13.20 4.34
C ALA A 268 6.45 -13.34 4.04
N ILE A 269 5.96 -12.48 3.15
CA ILE A 269 4.63 -12.59 2.54
C ILE A 269 4.79 -13.34 1.21
N VAL A 270 3.87 -14.26 0.92
CA VAL A 270 3.75 -14.86 -0.42
C VAL A 270 2.46 -14.32 -1.03
N PHE A 271 2.62 -13.51 -2.09
CA PHE A 271 1.46 -13.02 -2.82
C PHE A 271 0.78 -14.15 -3.62
N PRO A 272 -0.53 -14.09 -3.82
CA PRO A 272 -1.24 -15.01 -4.70
C PRO A 272 -0.67 -14.99 -6.12
N VAL A 273 -0.98 -16.02 -6.91
CA VAL A 273 -0.48 -16.11 -8.29
C VAL A 273 -1.09 -15.03 -9.17
N SER A 274 -0.24 -14.32 -9.91
CA SER A 274 -0.66 -13.42 -10.99
C SER A 274 0.29 -13.60 -12.17
N HIS A 275 -0.26 -13.68 -13.38
CA HIS A 275 0.53 -13.95 -14.61
C HIS A 275 1.45 -15.18 -14.48
N GLY A 276 1.00 -16.23 -13.78
CA GLY A 276 1.77 -17.45 -13.54
C GLY A 276 2.91 -17.33 -12.53
N LEU A 277 3.09 -16.17 -11.91
CA LEU A 277 4.15 -15.90 -10.93
C LEU A 277 3.58 -15.59 -9.56
N ARG A 278 4.37 -15.89 -8.54
CA ARG A 278 4.18 -15.44 -7.16
C ARG A 278 5.35 -14.55 -6.77
N VAL A 279 5.09 -13.58 -5.92
CA VAL A 279 6.14 -12.75 -5.31
C VAL A 279 6.26 -13.14 -3.85
N HIS A 280 7.46 -13.56 -3.47
CA HIS A 280 7.87 -13.71 -2.09
C HIS A 280 8.49 -12.38 -1.67
N ALA A 281 7.86 -11.68 -0.74
CA ALA A 281 8.26 -10.32 -0.38
C ALA A 281 8.50 -10.17 1.11
N ALA A 282 9.49 -9.36 1.44
CA ALA A 282 9.82 -8.93 2.79
C ALA A 282 9.63 -7.40 2.88
N PRO A 283 8.40 -6.93 3.19
CA PRO A 283 8.15 -5.50 3.37
C PRO A 283 8.64 -5.05 4.75
N THR A 284 9.42 -3.97 4.78
CA THR A 284 9.82 -3.32 6.05
C THR A 284 8.76 -2.32 6.50
N GLN A 285 8.79 -1.96 7.79
CA GLN A 285 7.95 -0.88 8.32
C GLN A 285 8.61 0.49 8.05
N ASN A 286 9.93 0.54 8.03
CA ASN A 286 10.72 1.74 7.90
C ASN A 286 11.59 1.67 6.63
N GLY A 287 11.82 2.85 6.02
CA GLY A 287 12.64 2.98 4.82
C GLY A 287 13.05 4.43 4.60
N GLY A 288 12.61 5.03 3.53
CA GLY A 288 12.88 6.44 3.23
C GLY A 288 12.39 7.43 4.29
N ASP A 289 11.38 7.08 5.07
CA ASP A 289 10.90 7.89 6.20
C ASP A 289 11.91 7.96 7.37
N ALA A 290 12.73 6.94 7.57
CA ALA A 290 13.83 7.02 8.54
C ALA A 290 14.84 8.13 8.17
N LYS A 291 15.09 8.32 6.87
CA LYS A 291 15.90 9.45 6.38
C LYS A 291 15.24 10.79 6.65
N LEU A 292 13.92 10.89 6.41
CA LEU A 292 13.14 12.09 6.72
C LEU A 292 13.16 12.41 8.22
N TRP A 293 12.95 11.41 9.06
CA TRP A 293 13.07 11.54 10.51
C TRP A 293 14.46 12.06 10.91
N PHE A 294 15.53 11.48 10.35
CA PHE A 294 16.89 11.93 10.66
C PHE A 294 17.11 13.40 10.24
N THR A 295 16.59 13.85 9.10
CA THR A 295 16.67 15.26 8.71
C THR A 295 15.95 16.18 9.70
N GLN A 296 14.81 15.76 10.24
CA GLN A 296 14.05 16.53 11.24
C GLN A 296 14.84 16.67 12.56
N VAL A 297 15.34 15.56 13.10
CA VAL A 297 16.06 15.58 14.39
C VAL A 297 17.43 16.21 14.31
N SER A 298 18.10 16.15 13.16
CA SER A 298 19.43 16.76 12.94
C SER A 298 19.39 18.21 12.47
N GLY A 299 18.22 18.72 12.06
CA GLY A 299 18.08 20.04 11.43
C GLY A 299 18.68 20.14 10.01
N LEU A 300 18.99 19.00 9.38
CA LEU A 300 19.50 18.94 8.01
C LEU A 300 18.34 18.98 7.00
N THR A 301 18.63 19.47 5.79
CA THR A 301 17.78 19.16 4.63
C THR A 301 18.26 17.88 3.95
N MET A 302 17.41 17.20 3.19
CA MET A 302 17.80 16.02 2.41
C MET A 302 19.02 16.31 1.51
N LYS A 303 19.06 17.49 0.88
CA LYS A 303 20.19 17.91 0.04
C LYS A 303 21.50 18.01 0.84
N LYS A 304 21.46 18.61 2.03
CA LYS A 304 22.64 18.71 2.91
C LYS A 304 23.07 17.34 3.43
N MET A 305 22.14 16.50 3.83
CA MET A 305 22.43 15.12 4.26
C MET A 305 23.12 14.34 3.13
N SER A 306 22.57 14.37 1.91
CA SER A 306 23.17 13.70 0.76
C SER A 306 24.58 14.22 0.44
N ALA A 307 24.83 15.53 0.56
CA ALA A 307 26.15 16.11 0.39
C ALA A 307 27.12 15.60 1.46
N LEU A 308 26.71 15.59 2.74
CA LEU A 308 27.53 15.03 3.82
C LEU A 308 27.93 13.58 3.57
N VAL A 309 26.97 12.77 3.10
CA VAL A 309 27.22 11.37 2.73
C VAL A 309 28.18 11.26 1.53
N ALA A 310 28.06 12.11 0.51
CA ALA A 310 28.93 12.09 -0.66
C ALA A 310 30.37 12.51 -0.34
N GLU A 311 30.54 13.54 0.51
CA GLU A 311 31.84 14.14 0.86
C GLU A 311 32.60 13.34 1.92
N ASN A 312 31.96 12.48 2.70
CA ASN A 312 32.58 11.75 3.80
C ASN A 312 32.48 10.24 3.56
N ALA A 313 33.59 9.54 3.45
CA ALA A 313 33.65 8.11 3.37
C ALA A 313 33.22 7.45 4.70
N ARG A 314 32.76 6.19 4.64
CA ARG A 314 32.50 5.40 5.83
C ARG A 314 33.79 5.24 6.63
N SER A 315 33.74 5.49 7.93
CA SER A 315 34.87 5.38 8.85
C SER A 315 34.59 4.36 9.97
N ALA A 316 35.58 4.06 10.78
CA ALA A 316 35.43 3.26 11.98
C ALA A 316 34.51 3.94 13.03
N ALA A 317 34.30 5.26 12.93
CA ALA A 317 33.41 6.02 13.80
C ALA A 317 31.96 6.03 13.29
N THR A 318 31.67 5.50 12.10
CA THR A 318 30.32 5.40 11.55
C THR A 318 29.53 4.33 12.33
N PRO A 319 28.47 4.71 13.06
CA PRO A 319 27.68 3.75 13.81
C PRO A 319 26.85 2.86 12.89
N LEU A 320 26.27 1.79 13.44
CA LEU A 320 25.21 1.03 12.80
C LEU A 320 23.86 1.63 13.21
N PHE A 321 23.07 2.02 12.24
CA PHE A 321 21.68 2.45 12.48
C PHE A 321 20.71 1.28 12.35
N LEU A 322 19.88 1.11 13.37
CA LEU A 322 18.74 0.20 13.36
C LEU A 322 17.49 1.05 13.08
N PRO A 323 16.86 0.94 11.91
CA PRO A 323 15.85 1.90 11.46
C PRO A 323 14.43 1.67 12.00
N GLN A 324 14.22 0.76 12.96
CA GLN A 324 12.91 0.34 13.47
C GLN A 324 12.23 1.43 14.31
N LEU A 325 12.01 2.61 13.75
CA LEU A 325 11.44 3.76 14.48
C LEU A 325 9.99 3.56 14.90
N GLU A 326 9.22 2.81 14.11
CA GLU A 326 7.78 2.55 14.30
C GLU A 326 7.49 1.03 14.38
N GLY A 327 8.39 0.24 14.95
CA GLY A 327 8.32 -1.22 14.88
C GLY A 327 8.91 -1.76 13.59
N GLU A 328 8.75 -3.05 13.31
CA GLU A 328 9.20 -3.68 12.07
C GLU A 328 8.20 -4.73 11.61
N ARG A 329 8.04 -4.85 10.28
CA ARG A 329 7.33 -5.95 9.63
C ARG A 329 8.30 -7.09 9.35
N ALA A 330 8.51 -7.43 8.11
CA ALA A 330 9.38 -8.53 7.75
C ALA A 330 10.85 -8.29 8.15
N PRO A 331 11.57 -9.28 8.69
CA PRO A 331 11.08 -10.62 9.01
C PRO A 331 10.51 -10.74 10.44
N HIS A 332 10.57 -9.69 11.26
CA HIS A 332 10.33 -9.75 12.71
C HIS A 332 8.85 -9.71 13.09
N TRP A 333 8.05 -8.90 12.38
CA TRP A 333 6.63 -8.64 12.68
C TRP A 333 6.40 -8.21 14.15
N ASP A 334 7.28 -7.33 14.62
CA ASP A 334 7.28 -6.82 15.99
C ASP A 334 7.01 -5.30 15.99
N PRO A 335 5.81 -4.86 16.45
CA PRO A 335 5.45 -3.46 16.48
C PRO A 335 6.17 -2.67 17.59
N ASP A 336 6.84 -3.36 18.53
CA ASP A 336 7.48 -2.74 19.69
C ASP A 336 8.98 -2.51 19.52
N LEU A 337 9.57 -2.97 18.41
CA LEU A 337 10.96 -2.64 18.08
C LEU A 337 11.14 -1.13 17.94
N ARG A 338 12.30 -0.65 18.38
CA ARG A 338 12.67 0.77 18.30
C ARG A 338 14.05 0.96 17.70
N GLY A 339 14.21 2.08 16.99
CA GLY A 339 15.46 2.44 16.34
C GLY A 339 16.60 2.72 17.34
N ALA A 340 17.83 2.45 16.90
CA ALA A 340 19.01 2.70 17.69
C ALA A 340 20.24 3.01 16.81
N PHE A 341 21.18 3.76 17.36
CA PHE A 341 22.53 3.88 16.82
C PHE A 341 23.48 3.09 17.71
N LEU A 342 24.14 2.08 17.16
CA LEU A 342 25.09 1.22 17.87
C LEU A 342 26.53 1.58 17.51
N GLY A 343 27.44 1.54 18.49
CA GLY A 343 28.86 1.83 18.28
C GLY A 343 29.20 3.32 18.24
N VAL A 344 28.35 4.18 18.78
CA VAL A 344 28.62 5.62 18.91
C VAL A 344 29.79 5.84 19.87
N SER A 345 30.74 6.68 19.50
CA SER A 345 31.91 7.06 20.29
C SER A 345 32.11 8.58 20.32
N ARG A 346 33.09 9.06 21.09
CA ARG A 346 33.46 10.47 21.07
C ARG A 346 34.00 10.98 19.72
N GLN A 347 34.37 10.08 18.82
CA GLN A 347 34.84 10.40 17.48
C GLN A 347 33.71 10.50 16.45
N THR A 348 32.54 9.95 16.76
CA THR A 348 31.34 9.95 15.89
C THR A 348 30.86 11.41 15.72
N ARG A 349 30.72 11.83 14.49
CA ARG A 349 30.27 13.17 14.08
C ARG A 349 29.01 13.09 13.24
N LEU A 350 28.41 14.25 12.97
CA LEU A 350 27.18 14.34 12.18
C LEU A 350 27.26 13.64 10.80
N PRO A 351 28.37 13.73 10.02
CA PRO A 351 28.49 12.94 8.79
C PRO A 351 28.46 11.43 9.00
N ASP A 352 28.98 10.94 10.13
CA ASP A 352 28.96 9.51 10.47
C ASP A 352 27.54 9.03 10.76
N PHE A 353 26.73 9.82 11.47
CA PHE A 353 25.31 9.52 11.68
C PHE A 353 24.51 9.60 10.37
N ALA A 354 24.80 10.57 9.51
CA ALA A 354 24.13 10.69 8.22
C ALA A 354 24.42 9.50 7.28
N ARG A 355 25.59 8.87 7.46
CA ARG A 355 26.03 7.73 6.66
C ARG A 355 25.63 6.38 7.25
N ALA A 356 25.24 6.32 8.51
CA ALA A 356 24.82 5.11 9.19
C ALA A 356 23.58 4.50 8.55
#